data_3c45db61c8c19ec5b371f04576d20221
#
_entry.id   3c45db61c8c19ec5b371f04576d20221
#
_cell.length_a   1.000
_cell.length_b   1.000
_cell.length_c   1.000
_cell.angle_alpha   90.00
_cell.angle_beta   90.00
_cell.angle_gamma   90.00
#
_symmetry.space_group_name_H-M   'P 1'
#
loop_
_entity.id
_entity.type
_entity.pdbx_description
1 polymer ?
#
loop_
_entity_poly.entity_id
_entity_poly.type
_entity_poly.pdbx_seq_one_letter_code
_entity_poly.pdbx_strand_id
1 'polypeptide(L)'
;MLLSQSQLPRLRRWPRQTINNPDTITMKATIITIGDEILIGQIVDTNSASISRKLNAVGITIAERLSIGDSAEAITEAIERAIERHDIVITTGGLGPTKDDITKHTLARIFHSELRYNETEGDHVRRLLERRGIAFTELNRGQAMLPECCTVLHNAHGTAPGMWFDTPRGGVLVALPGVPFEMEHLMDDEVVPRIKQSFSLRSIVHRTLITRGIPESILAERIAAWEDALPDYLHLAYLPAPNVVRLRLSAYDVDGEETEREITDRFEELYALIGDNIVGYEGSTVEQQIHEMLTSRGATLATAESCTGGTIASKFTAMAGASRYFNAGIVSYSNEAKHDILGVSWESLNRYGAVSEAVAREMAEGARRAAHTDYAIATTGIAGPGGGSEEKPVGTVWMAVATPKRTIAVMRNSGTDRSQIISRASAYAIEMLYEELKNEETKNI
;
A
#
# COMPACT_ATOMS: atom_id res chain seq x y z
N MET A 1 -32.96 38.58 40.18
CA MET A 1 -33.93 37.66 39.57
C MET A 1 -33.14 36.46 39.09
N LEU A 2 -33.05 35.44 39.94
CA LEU A 2 -32.26 34.21 39.69
C LEU A 2 -33.11 33.27 38.82
N LEU A 3 -32.67 33.00 37.61
CA LEU A 3 -33.27 31.99 36.74
C LEU A 3 -32.82 30.60 37.19
N SER A 4 -33.77 29.71 37.41
CA SER A 4 -33.63 28.38 37.97
C SER A 4 -32.85 27.41 37.07
N GLN A 5 -31.98 26.61 37.71
CA GLN A 5 -31.15 25.53 37.15
C GLN A 5 -31.92 24.27 36.68
N SER A 6 -33.04 24.38 36.00
CA SER A 6 -33.87 23.20 35.71
C SER A 6 -34.21 22.98 34.25
N GLN A 7 -33.34 23.39 33.29
CA GLN A 7 -33.53 23.06 31.88
C GLN A 7 -32.21 22.76 31.15
N LEU A 8 -31.40 21.85 31.70
CA LEU A 8 -30.41 21.14 30.89
C LEU A 8 -31.09 19.89 30.29
N PRO A 9 -31.08 19.69 28.97
CA PRO A 9 -31.63 18.48 28.40
C PRO A 9 -30.79 17.28 28.89
N ARG A 10 -31.48 16.33 29.51
CA ARG A 10 -30.90 15.05 29.95
C ARG A 10 -30.24 14.40 28.74
N LEU A 11 -28.96 14.02 28.87
CA LEU A 11 -28.22 13.16 27.96
C LEU A 11 -29.13 12.03 27.47
N ARG A 12 -29.61 12.08 26.25
CA ARG A 12 -30.28 10.95 25.62
C ARG A 12 -29.24 9.88 25.35
N ARG A 13 -29.12 8.89 26.25
CA ARG A 13 -28.58 7.59 25.86
C ARG A 13 -29.56 7.03 24.83
N TRP A 14 -29.07 6.97 23.58
CA TRP A 14 -29.81 6.32 22.52
C TRP A 14 -29.92 4.83 22.87
N PRO A 15 -31.13 4.22 22.83
CA PRO A 15 -31.26 2.78 23.04
C PRO A 15 -30.50 2.08 21.91
N ARG A 16 -29.66 1.12 22.26
CA ARG A 16 -29.04 0.22 21.29
C ARG A 16 -30.16 -0.50 20.55
N GLN A 17 -30.47 -0.07 19.35
CA GLN A 17 -31.21 -0.89 18.40
C GLN A 17 -30.20 -1.84 17.80
N THR A 18 -30.21 -3.10 18.22
CA THR A 18 -29.55 -4.18 17.50
C THR A 18 -30.11 -4.17 16.09
N ILE A 19 -29.26 -3.94 15.09
CA ILE A 19 -29.58 -4.14 13.69
C ILE A 19 -29.67 -5.68 13.51
N ASN A 20 -30.79 -6.25 13.93
CA ASN A 20 -31.18 -7.64 13.64
C ASN A 20 -32.13 -7.59 12.46
N ASN A 21 -31.57 -7.43 11.27
CA ASN A 21 -32.28 -7.82 10.05
C ASN A 21 -31.57 -9.04 9.48
N PRO A 22 -32.17 -10.22 9.45
CA PRO A 22 -31.54 -11.45 8.93
C PRO A 22 -31.37 -11.45 7.41
N ASP A 23 -31.89 -10.45 6.70
CA ASP A 23 -31.77 -10.31 5.26
C ASP A 23 -30.60 -9.38 4.91
N THR A 24 -29.45 -9.96 4.63
CA THR A 24 -28.33 -9.47 3.79
C THR A 24 -28.13 -7.95 3.75
N ILE A 25 -27.50 -7.37 4.77
CA ILE A 25 -26.97 -6.01 4.64
C ILE A 25 -25.46 -6.06 4.78
N THR A 26 -24.76 -5.98 3.66
CA THR A 26 -23.33 -5.71 3.63
C THR A 26 -23.07 -4.41 4.39
N MET A 27 -22.29 -4.46 5.48
CA MET A 27 -21.92 -3.29 6.26
C MET A 27 -21.15 -2.29 5.38
N LYS A 28 -21.58 -1.03 5.40
CA LYS A 28 -21.00 0.03 4.59
C LYS A 28 -20.28 1.06 5.45
N ALA A 29 -19.11 1.45 4.98
CA ALA A 29 -18.30 2.47 5.65
C ALA A 29 -18.08 3.72 4.78
N THR A 30 -18.02 4.88 5.45
CA THR A 30 -17.46 6.12 4.92
C THR A 30 -16.14 6.41 5.59
N ILE A 31 -15.13 6.81 4.81
CA ILE A 31 -13.85 7.29 5.31
C ILE A 31 -13.74 8.78 5.01
N ILE A 32 -13.45 9.58 6.02
CA ILE A 32 -13.31 11.04 5.91
C ILE A 32 -11.88 11.42 6.32
N THR A 33 -11.12 11.94 5.39
CA THR A 33 -9.78 12.47 5.65
C THR A 33 -9.87 13.97 5.83
N ILE A 34 -9.38 14.48 6.94
CA ILE A 34 -9.46 15.90 7.34
C ILE A 34 -8.06 16.50 7.26
N GLY A 35 -7.88 17.53 6.46
CA GLY A 35 -6.62 18.24 6.30
C GLY A 35 -6.57 19.04 4.99
N ASP A 36 -6.28 20.32 5.09
CA ASP A 36 -6.14 21.22 3.95
C ASP A 36 -4.98 20.81 3.04
N GLU A 37 -3.90 20.23 3.59
CA GLU A 37 -2.72 19.76 2.85
C GLU A 37 -3.06 18.62 1.86
N ILE A 38 -4.12 17.87 2.13
CA ILE A 38 -4.62 16.83 1.24
C ILE A 38 -5.43 17.45 0.11
N LEU A 39 -6.29 18.45 0.42
CA LEU A 39 -7.10 19.14 -0.57
C LEU A 39 -6.27 19.89 -1.60
N ILE A 40 -5.18 20.52 -1.17
CA ILE A 40 -4.26 21.24 -2.08
C ILE A 40 -3.26 20.30 -2.78
N GLY A 41 -3.30 19.00 -2.49
CA GLY A 41 -2.43 18.00 -3.11
C GLY A 41 -0.98 18.01 -2.62
N GLN A 42 -0.70 18.64 -1.48
CA GLN A 42 0.64 18.67 -0.87
C GLN A 42 1.05 17.29 -0.32
N ILE A 43 0.08 16.55 0.20
CA ILE A 43 0.25 15.18 0.72
C ILE A 43 -0.74 14.24 0.02
N VAL A 44 -0.29 13.04 -0.31
CA VAL A 44 -1.15 11.97 -0.82
C VAL A 44 -1.88 11.29 0.35
N ASP A 45 -3.18 11.14 0.25
CA ASP A 45 -3.99 10.42 1.24
C ASP A 45 -3.69 8.91 1.23
N THR A 46 -2.72 8.51 2.01
CA THR A 46 -2.37 7.10 2.25
C THR A 46 -3.23 6.47 3.34
N ASN A 47 -3.76 7.27 4.27
CA ASN A 47 -4.55 6.81 5.41
C ASN A 47 -5.85 6.17 4.93
N SER A 48 -6.63 6.85 4.10
CA SER A 48 -7.89 6.29 3.58
C SER A 48 -7.66 5.00 2.78
N ALA A 49 -6.55 4.88 2.06
CA ALA A 49 -6.20 3.65 1.36
C ALA A 49 -5.87 2.50 2.32
N SER A 50 -5.13 2.77 3.40
CA SER A 50 -4.81 1.78 4.44
C SER A 50 -6.06 1.34 5.20
N ILE A 51 -6.89 2.28 5.67
CA ILE A 51 -8.16 2.02 6.34
C ILE A 51 -9.08 1.18 5.44
N SER A 52 -9.19 1.53 4.14
CA SER A 52 -10.01 0.78 3.19
C SER A 52 -9.61 -0.69 3.11
N ARG A 53 -8.31 -0.98 2.98
CA ARG A 53 -7.80 -2.37 2.93
C ARG A 53 -8.13 -3.14 4.20
N LYS A 54 -7.92 -2.53 5.38
CA LYS A 54 -8.18 -3.17 6.69
C LYS A 54 -9.67 -3.45 6.89
N LEU A 55 -10.56 -2.54 6.51
CA LEU A 55 -12.01 -2.72 6.61
C LEU A 55 -12.52 -3.77 5.61
N ASN A 56 -12.06 -3.74 4.36
CA ASN A 56 -12.42 -4.76 3.37
C ASN A 56 -11.98 -6.17 3.81
N ALA A 57 -10.79 -6.30 4.40
CA ALA A 57 -10.28 -7.57 4.92
C ALA A 57 -11.15 -8.19 6.01
N VAL A 58 -12.06 -7.42 6.60
CA VAL A 58 -13.00 -7.89 7.62
C VAL A 58 -14.47 -7.83 7.18
N GLY A 59 -14.71 -7.73 5.86
CA GLY A 59 -16.07 -7.82 5.31
C GLY A 59 -16.86 -6.51 5.27
N ILE A 60 -16.18 -5.35 5.34
CA ILE A 60 -16.85 -4.04 5.29
C ILE A 60 -16.59 -3.39 3.94
N THR A 61 -17.68 -3.06 3.23
CA THR A 61 -17.61 -2.35 1.94
C THR A 61 -17.42 -0.85 2.16
N ILE A 62 -16.44 -0.26 1.48
CA ILE A 62 -16.26 1.18 1.47
C ILE A 62 -17.23 1.79 0.45
N ALA A 63 -18.23 2.51 0.95
CA ALA A 63 -19.24 3.17 0.12
C ALA A 63 -18.76 4.56 -0.35
N GLU A 64 -18.03 5.28 0.49
CA GLU A 64 -17.59 6.65 0.18
C GLU A 64 -16.24 6.96 0.83
N ARG A 65 -15.41 7.71 0.11
CA ARG A 65 -14.17 8.33 0.63
C ARG A 65 -14.22 9.81 0.34
N LEU A 66 -14.01 10.62 1.37
CA LEU A 66 -14.08 12.07 1.31
C LEU A 66 -12.79 12.67 1.85
N SER A 67 -12.28 13.71 1.18
CA SER A 67 -11.27 14.61 1.76
C SER A 67 -11.91 15.96 1.98
N ILE A 68 -11.77 16.50 3.17
CA ILE A 68 -12.37 17.77 3.58
C ILE A 68 -11.34 18.67 4.27
N GLY A 69 -11.61 19.97 4.27
CA GLY A 69 -10.78 20.94 4.99
C GLY A 69 -11.00 20.93 6.50
N ASP A 70 -10.11 21.63 7.19
CA ASP A 70 -10.06 21.75 8.65
C ASP A 70 -11.06 22.78 9.23
N SER A 71 -12.23 22.95 8.59
CA SER A 71 -13.28 23.84 9.15
C SER A 71 -14.32 23.05 9.93
N ALA A 72 -14.83 23.64 11.00
CA ALA A 72 -15.85 23.01 11.83
C ALA A 72 -17.14 22.73 11.07
N GLU A 73 -17.47 23.59 10.12
CA GLU A 73 -18.64 23.47 9.24
C GLU A 73 -18.49 22.27 8.29
N ALA A 74 -17.34 22.15 7.62
CA ALA A 74 -17.06 21.05 6.69
C ALA A 74 -17.04 19.69 7.42
N ILE A 75 -16.43 19.65 8.61
CA ILE A 75 -16.36 18.45 9.46
C ILE A 75 -17.77 18.05 9.91
N THR A 76 -18.59 19.02 10.37
CA THR A 76 -19.95 18.74 10.84
C THR A 76 -20.84 18.20 9.73
N GLU A 77 -20.87 18.89 8.58
CA GLU A 77 -21.68 18.49 7.42
C GLU A 77 -21.31 17.09 6.91
N ALA A 78 -20.01 16.83 6.76
CA ALA A 78 -19.53 15.54 6.27
C ALA A 78 -19.87 14.40 7.21
N ILE A 79 -19.68 14.59 8.53
CA ILE A 79 -19.94 13.57 9.53
C ILE A 79 -21.43 13.31 9.68
N GLU A 80 -22.28 14.34 9.81
CA GLU A 80 -23.73 14.17 9.92
C GLU A 80 -24.28 13.42 8.72
N ARG A 81 -23.88 13.81 7.50
CA ARG A 81 -24.28 13.11 6.28
C ARG A 81 -23.82 11.65 6.27
N ALA A 82 -22.60 11.36 6.75
CA ALA A 82 -22.05 10.02 6.74
C ALA A 82 -22.75 9.09 7.75
N ILE A 83 -22.99 9.54 8.98
CA ILE A 83 -23.68 8.74 10.01
C ILE A 83 -25.16 8.49 9.69
N GLU A 84 -25.77 9.33 8.86
CA GLU A 84 -27.13 9.11 8.37
C GLU A 84 -27.22 8.03 7.30
N ARG A 85 -26.13 7.78 6.55
CA ARG A 85 -26.13 6.91 5.38
C ARG A 85 -25.48 5.56 5.61
N HIS A 86 -24.42 5.53 6.43
CA HIS A 86 -23.57 4.36 6.55
C HIS A 86 -23.40 3.92 8.00
N ASP A 87 -23.10 2.64 8.18
CA ASP A 87 -23.06 1.99 9.48
C ASP A 87 -21.77 2.31 10.23
N ILE A 88 -20.68 2.52 9.48
CA ILE A 88 -19.36 2.80 10.01
C ILE A 88 -18.82 4.08 9.37
N VAL A 89 -18.39 5.02 10.18
CA VAL A 89 -17.73 6.24 9.73
C VAL A 89 -16.35 6.30 10.39
N ILE A 90 -15.30 6.36 9.59
CA ILE A 90 -13.94 6.54 10.08
C ILE A 90 -13.45 7.92 9.66
N THR A 91 -13.02 8.74 10.62
CA THR A 91 -12.34 10.00 10.33
C THR A 91 -10.86 9.88 10.68
N THR A 92 -9.98 10.53 9.90
CA THR A 92 -8.54 10.62 10.18
C THR A 92 -8.04 12.03 9.93
N GLY A 93 -7.34 12.61 10.93
CA GLY A 93 -6.82 13.98 10.90
C GLY A 93 -7.44 14.91 11.94
N GLY A 94 -6.77 16.04 12.20
CA GLY A 94 -7.24 17.12 13.08
C GLY A 94 -7.35 16.76 14.57
N LEU A 95 -6.59 15.76 15.07
CA LEU A 95 -6.55 15.35 16.48
C LEU A 95 -5.28 15.79 17.23
N GLY A 96 -4.40 16.52 16.59
CA GLY A 96 -3.16 17.03 17.19
C GLY A 96 -3.39 18.09 18.26
N PRO A 97 -2.29 18.67 18.80
CA PRO A 97 -2.36 19.68 19.86
C PRO A 97 -2.47 21.11 19.35
N THR A 98 -2.44 21.35 18.05
CA THR A 98 -2.38 22.69 17.48
C THR A 98 -3.77 23.34 17.37
N LYS A 99 -3.83 24.64 17.06
CA LYS A 99 -5.11 25.36 17.04
C LYS A 99 -6.00 25.04 15.84
N ASP A 100 -5.43 24.51 14.81
CA ASP A 100 -6.06 23.98 13.61
C ASP A 100 -6.62 22.56 13.81
N ASP A 101 -6.20 21.86 14.86
CA ASP A 101 -6.72 20.54 15.24
C ASP A 101 -8.09 20.64 15.91
N ILE A 102 -9.12 20.96 15.17
CA ILE A 102 -10.47 21.25 15.69
C ILE A 102 -11.42 20.04 15.69
N THR A 103 -11.01 18.91 15.11
CA THR A 103 -11.86 17.72 14.92
C THR A 103 -12.48 17.26 16.26
N LYS A 104 -11.69 17.15 17.32
CA LYS A 104 -12.15 16.73 18.63
C LYS A 104 -13.23 17.65 19.23
N HIS A 105 -13.04 18.96 19.11
CA HIS A 105 -14.01 19.96 19.58
C HIS A 105 -15.30 19.91 18.76
N THR A 106 -15.20 19.68 17.47
CA THR A 106 -16.34 19.54 16.57
C THR A 106 -17.13 18.27 16.86
N LEU A 107 -16.44 17.13 17.10
CA LEU A 107 -17.08 15.89 17.52
C LEU A 107 -17.81 16.04 18.86
N ALA A 108 -17.21 16.72 19.84
CA ALA A 108 -17.87 16.99 21.11
C ALA A 108 -19.19 17.78 20.91
N ARG A 109 -19.22 18.72 19.95
CA ARG A 109 -20.46 19.46 19.61
C ARG A 109 -21.49 18.58 18.90
N ILE A 110 -21.09 17.78 17.90
CA ILE A 110 -21.97 16.87 17.16
C ILE A 110 -22.65 15.89 18.11
N PHE A 111 -21.90 15.32 19.04
CA PHE A 111 -22.41 14.35 20.03
C PHE A 111 -22.93 14.99 21.32
N HIS A 112 -23.07 16.31 21.39
CA HIS A 112 -23.57 17.07 22.55
C HIS A 112 -22.85 16.68 23.85
N SER A 113 -21.54 16.56 23.83
CA SER A 113 -20.68 16.09 24.92
C SER A 113 -19.73 17.17 25.40
N GLU A 114 -19.42 17.17 26.68
CA GLU A 114 -18.35 18.00 27.24
C GLU A 114 -17.00 17.31 27.07
N LEU A 115 -15.95 18.11 26.95
CA LEU A 115 -14.58 17.60 26.99
C LEU A 115 -14.14 17.46 28.45
N ARG A 116 -13.67 16.27 28.81
CA ARG A 116 -13.11 15.98 30.14
C ARG A 116 -11.68 15.45 30.03
N TYR A 117 -10.90 15.80 31.04
CA TYR A 117 -9.52 15.31 31.11
C TYR A 117 -9.52 13.83 31.48
N ASN A 118 -8.86 13.02 30.67
CA ASN A 118 -8.64 11.61 30.93
C ASN A 118 -7.25 11.43 31.55
N GLU A 119 -7.22 11.06 32.83
CA GLU A 119 -5.97 10.89 33.58
C GLU A 119 -5.05 9.84 33.00
N THR A 120 -5.60 8.72 32.55
CA THR A 120 -4.83 7.61 31.96
C THR A 120 -4.10 8.05 30.69
N GLU A 121 -4.80 8.75 29.79
CA GLU A 121 -4.21 9.26 28.55
C GLU A 121 -3.25 10.43 28.84
N GLY A 122 -3.57 11.29 29.80
CA GLY A 122 -2.69 12.36 30.25
C GLY A 122 -1.35 11.84 30.78
N ASP A 123 -1.38 10.80 31.60
CA ASP A 123 -0.17 10.15 32.12
C ASP A 123 0.61 9.40 31.03
N HIS A 124 -0.10 8.82 30.05
CA HIS A 124 0.56 8.22 28.88
C HIS A 124 1.32 9.27 28.07
N VAL A 125 0.66 10.36 27.69
CA VAL A 125 1.28 11.47 26.92
C VAL A 125 2.47 12.03 27.67
N ARG A 126 2.35 12.26 29.00
CA ARG A 126 3.46 12.76 29.83
C ARG A 126 4.66 11.81 29.78
N ARG A 127 4.47 10.51 30.04
CA ARG A 127 5.55 9.50 29.98
C ARG A 127 6.20 9.41 28.62
N LEU A 128 5.41 9.52 27.54
CA LEU A 128 5.92 9.44 26.16
C LEU A 128 6.82 10.65 25.84
N LEU A 129 6.42 11.86 26.25
CA LEU A 129 7.18 13.08 26.06
C LEU A 129 8.46 13.11 26.91
N GLU A 130 8.36 12.69 28.20
CA GLU A 130 9.50 12.58 29.09
C GLU A 130 10.61 11.66 28.55
N ARG A 131 10.23 10.50 27.98
CA ARG A 131 11.17 9.59 27.30
C ARG A 131 11.89 10.22 26.13
N ARG A 132 11.27 11.23 25.50
CA ARG A 132 11.84 11.99 24.36
C ARG A 132 12.56 13.26 24.81
N GLY A 133 12.64 13.53 26.11
CA GLY A 133 13.23 14.76 26.67
C GLY A 133 12.40 16.01 26.39
N ILE A 134 11.09 15.86 26.13
CA ILE A 134 10.18 16.96 25.79
C ILE A 134 9.35 17.30 27.06
N ALA A 135 9.26 18.61 27.39
CA ALA A 135 8.45 19.05 28.52
C ALA A 135 6.95 18.87 28.23
N PHE A 136 6.21 18.39 29.23
CA PHE A 136 4.75 18.32 29.18
C PHE A 136 4.15 19.73 29.39
N THR A 137 3.47 20.24 28.37
CA THR A 137 2.88 21.58 28.34
C THR A 137 1.35 21.52 28.41
N GLU A 138 0.69 22.68 28.59
CA GLU A 138 -0.78 22.76 28.51
C GLU A 138 -1.34 22.33 27.13
N LEU A 139 -0.59 22.55 26.05
CA LEU A 139 -0.98 22.03 24.74
C LEU A 139 -1.02 20.49 24.72
N ASN A 140 -0.02 19.86 25.33
CA ASN A 140 0.02 18.41 25.44
C ASN A 140 -1.07 17.86 26.38
N ARG A 141 -1.37 18.61 27.47
CA ARG A 141 -2.50 18.31 28.34
C ARG A 141 -3.82 18.33 27.58
N GLY A 142 -3.99 19.27 26.65
CA GLY A 142 -5.14 19.36 25.77
C GLY A 142 -5.41 18.10 24.94
N GLN A 143 -4.40 17.27 24.67
CA GLN A 143 -4.59 16.02 23.94
C GLN A 143 -5.38 14.98 24.73
N ALA A 144 -5.27 14.98 26.06
CA ALA A 144 -6.05 14.13 26.97
C ALA A 144 -7.43 14.69 27.33
N MET A 145 -7.81 15.85 26.78
CA MET A 145 -9.19 16.36 26.89
C MET A 145 -10.05 15.66 25.85
N LEU A 146 -10.95 14.77 26.26
CA LEU A 146 -11.75 13.90 25.40
C LEU A 146 -13.24 14.07 25.65
N PRO A 147 -14.12 13.90 24.63
CA PRO A 147 -15.56 13.89 24.81
C PRO A 147 -15.99 12.81 25.80
N GLU A 148 -16.77 13.17 26.81
CA GLU A 148 -17.20 12.23 27.85
C GLU A 148 -18.01 11.04 27.33
N CYS A 149 -18.71 11.23 26.19
CA CYS A 149 -19.55 10.20 25.59
C CYS A 149 -18.74 9.20 24.72
N CYS A 150 -17.47 9.44 24.44
CA CYS A 150 -16.69 8.53 23.60
C CYS A 150 -16.07 7.38 24.42
N THR A 151 -15.89 6.25 23.77
CA THR A 151 -14.96 5.23 24.25
C THR A 151 -13.57 5.59 23.71
N VAL A 152 -12.61 5.76 24.62
CA VAL A 152 -11.24 6.12 24.24
C VAL A 152 -10.53 4.91 23.64
N LEU A 153 -9.87 5.11 22.52
CA LEU A 153 -8.99 4.13 21.89
C LEU A 153 -7.55 4.52 22.23
N HIS A 154 -6.88 3.68 23.00
CA HIS A 154 -5.54 3.97 23.50
C HIS A 154 -4.49 3.95 22.40
N ASN A 155 -3.77 5.06 22.21
CA ASN A 155 -2.69 5.16 21.25
C ASN A 155 -1.34 4.86 21.91
N ALA A 156 -0.92 3.60 21.90
CA ALA A 156 0.36 3.20 22.47
C ALA A 156 1.59 3.82 21.77
N HIS A 157 1.44 4.31 20.54
CA HIS A 157 2.52 4.73 19.66
C HIS A 157 2.63 6.26 19.47
N GLY A 158 1.62 7.00 19.96
CA GLY A 158 1.55 8.45 19.78
C GLY A 158 0.89 9.18 20.93
N THR A 159 0.65 10.48 20.75
CA THR A 159 0.10 11.36 21.77
C THR A 159 -1.38 11.68 21.57
N ALA A 160 -1.95 11.37 20.41
CA ALA A 160 -3.34 11.62 20.09
C ALA A 160 -4.14 10.30 20.21
N PRO A 161 -4.95 10.10 21.27
CA PRO A 161 -5.81 8.92 21.36
C PRO A 161 -6.88 8.95 20.28
N GLY A 162 -7.30 7.75 19.84
CA GLY A 162 -8.48 7.62 19.02
C GLY A 162 -9.76 7.72 19.86
N MET A 163 -10.88 7.94 19.20
CA MET A 163 -12.19 8.06 19.85
C MET A 163 -13.24 7.24 19.09
N TRP A 164 -14.05 6.51 19.83
CA TRP A 164 -15.14 5.69 19.30
C TRP A 164 -16.47 6.22 19.84
N PHE A 165 -17.42 6.49 18.96
CA PHE A 165 -18.75 6.98 19.28
C PHE A 165 -19.81 6.03 18.73
N ASP A 166 -20.80 5.69 19.53
CA ASP A 166 -21.99 5.00 19.05
C ASP A 166 -22.89 6.02 18.33
N THR A 167 -23.39 5.69 17.15
CA THR A 167 -24.28 6.57 16.38
C THR A 167 -25.75 6.26 16.64
N PRO A 168 -26.68 7.22 16.37
CA PRO A 168 -28.11 7.03 16.63
C PRO A 168 -28.74 5.84 15.91
N ARG A 169 -28.16 5.41 14.79
CA ARG A 169 -28.67 4.28 13.98
C ARG A 169 -28.10 2.92 14.42
N GLY A 170 -27.33 2.87 15.50
CA GLY A 170 -26.66 1.65 15.94
C GLY A 170 -25.34 1.35 15.23
N GLY A 171 -24.88 2.25 14.37
CA GLY A 171 -23.54 2.22 13.77
C GLY A 171 -22.51 2.90 14.67
N VAL A 172 -21.34 3.18 14.12
CA VAL A 172 -20.21 3.78 14.85
C VAL A 172 -19.51 4.88 14.06
N LEU A 173 -19.00 5.87 14.79
CA LEU A 173 -18.02 6.82 14.28
C LEU A 173 -16.71 6.62 15.04
N VAL A 174 -15.61 6.50 14.30
CA VAL A 174 -14.27 6.37 14.87
C VAL A 174 -13.40 7.53 14.37
N ALA A 175 -12.79 8.26 15.28
CA ALA A 175 -11.86 9.33 14.94
C ALA A 175 -10.41 8.91 15.27
N LEU A 176 -9.54 9.04 14.29
CA LEU A 176 -8.15 8.60 14.31
C LEU A 176 -7.18 9.76 14.03
N PRO A 177 -5.95 9.72 14.54
CA PRO A 177 -4.92 10.70 14.21
C PRO A 177 -4.57 10.70 12.73
N GLY A 178 -4.05 11.84 12.22
CA GLY A 178 -3.58 11.98 10.85
C GLY A 178 -2.24 11.31 10.57
N VAL A 179 -1.40 11.07 11.58
CA VAL A 179 -0.10 10.42 11.44
C VAL A 179 -0.28 8.97 11.02
N PRO A 180 0.20 8.55 9.83
CA PRO A 180 -0.09 7.21 9.29
C PRO A 180 0.28 6.07 10.23
N PHE A 181 1.46 6.14 10.84
CA PHE A 181 1.96 5.14 11.77
C PHE A 181 1.04 4.96 12.99
N GLU A 182 0.57 6.04 13.59
CA GLU A 182 -0.36 6.01 14.72
C GLU A 182 -1.72 5.45 14.31
N MET A 183 -2.24 5.93 13.19
CA MET A 183 -3.52 5.49 12.62
C MET A 183 -3.53 3.98 12.33
N GLU A 184 -2.47 3.46 11.72
CA GLU A 184 -2.37 2.04 11.35
C GLU A 184 -2.39 1.13 12.58
N HIS A 185 -1.65 1.48 13.64
CA HIS A 185 -1.66 0.71 14.90
C HIS A 185 -3.01 0.79 15.61
N LEU A 186 -3.62 1.98 15.67
CA LEU A 186 -4.98 2.09 16.25
C LEU A 186 -6.01 1.27 15.47
N MET A 187 -5.91 1.21 14.15
CA MET A 187 -6.78 0.34 13.34
C MET A 187 -6.59 -1.13 13.69
N ASP A 188 -5.33 -1.59 13.81
CA ASP A 188 -5.01 -3.00 14.05
C ASP A 188 -5.31 -3.44 15.50
N ASP A 189 -4.94 -2.61 16.47
CA ASP A 189 -4.97 -2.99 17.88
C ASP A 189 -6.34 -2.71 18.54
N GLU A 190 -7.05 -1.68 18.09
CA GLU A 190 -8.27 -1.22 18.75
C GLU A 190 -9.51 -1.28 17.83
N VAL A 191 -9.45 -0.71 16.62
CA VAL A 191 -10.65 -0.50 15.80
C VAL A 191 -11.16 -1.80 15.17
N VAL A 192 -10.30 -2.51 14.45
CA VAL A 192 -10.69 -3.76 13.76
C VAL A 192 -11.16 -4.84 14.74
N PRO A 193 -10.49 -5.08 15.89
CA PRO A 193 -10.99 -6.02 16.89
C PRO A 193 -12.36 -5.63 17.45
N ARG A 194 -12.59 -4.34 17.73
CA ARG A 194 -13.89 -3.85 18.25
C ARG A 194 -15.00 -3.98 17.22
N ILE A 195 -14.72 -3.66 15.95
CA ILE A 195 -15.67 -3.85 14.85
C ILE A 195 -16.11 -5.32 14.77
N LYS A 196 -15.16 -6.26 14.79
CA LYS A 196 -15.43 -7.71 14.75
C LYS A 196 -16.28 -8.19 15.94
N GLN A 197 -16.13 -7.55 17.11
CA GLN A 197 -16.91 -7.88 18.30
C GLN A 197 -18.31 -7.24 18.29
N SER A 198 -18.44 -6.06 17.65
CA SER A 198 -19.69 -5.28 17.69
C SER A 198 -20.66 -5.64 16.56
N PHE A 199 -20.18 -6.19 15.46
CA PHE A 199 -20.96 -6.45 14.26
C PHE A 199 -20.82 -7.89 13.79
N SER A 200 -21.94 -8.46 13.29
CA SER A 200 -21.89 -9.74 12.55
C SER A 200 -21.46 -9.46 11.13
N LEU A 201 -20.23 -9.83 10.79
CA LEU A 201 -19.63 -9.56 9.49
C LEU A 201 -19.63 -10.83 8.64
N ARG A 202 -19.91 -10.67 7.35
CA ARG A 202 -19.68 -11.68 6.33
C ARG A 202 -18.43 -11.35 5.53
N SER A 203 -17.87 -12.32 4.82
CA SER A 203 -16.62 -12.12 4.11
C SER A 203 -16.79 -11.31 2.83
N ILE A 204 -15.77 -10.53 2.52
CA ILE A 204 -15.49 -10.00 1.19
C ILE A 204 -14.25 -10.73 0.70
N VAL A 205 -14.32 -11.33 -0.47
CA VAL A 205 -13.21 -12.05 -1.08
C VAL A 205 -12.75 -11.31 -2.32
N HIS A 206 -11.47 -11.00 -2.37
CA HIS A 206 -10.80 -10.48 -3.55
C HIS A 206 -9.61 -11.37 -3.87
N ARG A 207 -9.53 -11.86 -5.10
CA ARG A 207 -8.31 -12.48 -5.63
C ARG A 207 -7.97 -11.84 -6.95
N THR A 208 -6.70 -11.64 -7.16
CA THR A 208 -6.18 -10.97 -8.36
C THR A 208 -5.19 -11.89 -9.04
N LEU A 209 -5.43 -12.19 -10.31
CA LEU A 209 -4.50 -12.86 -11.20
C LEU A 209 -3.71 -11.81 -11.97
N ILE A 210 -2.41 -11.98 -12.06
CA ILE A 210 -1.51 -11.05 -12.76
C ILE A 210 -1.20 -11.63 -14.15
N THR A 211 -1.49 -10.85 -15.20
CA THR A 211 -1.14 -11.20 -16.57
C THR A 211 -0.13 -10.20 -17.15
N ARG A 212 0.70 -10.64 -18.09
CA ARG A 212 1.74 -9.84 -18.70
C ARG A 212 1.87 -10.10 -20.21
N GLY A 213 2.39 -9.08 -20.93
CA GLY A 213 2.70 -9.22 -22.37
C GLY A 213 1.48 -9.31 -23.28
N ILE A 214 0.29 -9.03 -22.75
CA ILE A 214 -0.97 -8.99 -23.48
C ILE A 214 -1.67 -7.66 -23.22
N PRO A 215 -2.03 -6.88 -24.27
CA PRO A 215 -2.84 -5.67 -24.13
C PRO A 215 -4.24 -5.98 -23.55
N GLU A 216 -4.77 -5.04 -22.75
CA GLU A 216 -6.08 -5.19 -22.09
C GLU A 216 -7.21 -5.55 -23.06
N SER A 217 -7.30 -4.89 -24.22
CA SER A 217 -8.34 -5.16 -25.22
C SER A 217 -8.26 -6.58 -25.80
N ILE A 218 -7.05 -7.07 -26.05
CA ILE A 218 -6.83 -8.44 -26.56
C ILE A 218 -7.11 -9.46 -25.46
N LEU A 219 -6.73 -9.15 -24.21
CA LEU A 219 -7.03 -9.99 -23.06
C LEU A 219 -8.53 -10.14 -22.88
N ALA A 220 -9.28 -9.04 -22.86
CA ALA A 220 -10.73 -9.03 -22.73
C ALA A 220 -11.41 -9.84 -23.86
N GLU A 221 -10.98 -9.69 -25.10
CA GLU A 221 -11.50 -10.47 -26.22
C GLU A 221 -11.26 -11.97 -26.04
N ARG A 222 -10.07 -12.37 -25.60
CA ARG A 222 -9.72 -13.78 -25.41
C ARG A 222 -10.49 -14.47 -24.30
N ILE A 223 -10.83 -13.74 -23.23
CA ILE A 223 -11.52 -14.30 -22.07
C ILE A 223 -13.01 -13.97 -22.04
N ALA A 224 -13.57 -13.30 -23.06
CA ALA A 224 -14.97 -12.85 -23.07
C ALA A 224 -15.98 -13.95 -22.75
N ALA A 225 -15.86 -15.12 -23.38
CA ALA A 225 -16.76 -16.26 -23.12
C ALA A 225 -16.64 -16.83 -21.69
N TRP A 226 -15.44 -16.74 -21.10
CA TRP A 226 -15.21 -17.11 -19.71
C TRP A 226 -15.80 -16.07 -18.75
N GLU A 227 -15.63 -14.78 -19.05
CA GLU A 227 -16.21 -13.68 -18.28
C GLU A 227 -17.75 -13.75 -18.27
N ASP A 228 -18.37 -14.00 -19.44
CA ASP A 228 -19.82 -14.15 -19.58
C ASP A 228 -20.37 -15.38 -18.82
N ALA A 229 -19.54 -16.38 -18.54
CA ALA A 229 -19.90 -17.58 -17.80
C ALA A 229 -19.70 -17.46 -16.27
N LEU A 230 -19.20 -16.33 -15.78
CA LEU A 230 -19.05 -16.11 -14.34
C LEU A 230 -20.42 -16.01 -13.66
N PRO A 231 -20.57 -16.53 -12.44
CA PRO A 231 -21.75 -16.29 -11.63
C PRO A 231 -21.96 -14.80 -11.35
N ASP A 232 -23.22 -14.36 -11.28
CA ASP A 232 -23.60 -12.95 -11.09
C ASP A 232 -22.97 -12.30 -9.83
N TYR A 233 -22.62 -13.06 -8.82
CA TYR A 233 -22.01 -12.56 -7.58
C TYR A 233 -20.49 -12.42 -7.65
N LEU A 234 -19.84 -12.94 -8.70
CA LEU A 234 -18.42 -12.76 -8.98
C LEU A 234 -18.21 -11.60 -9.95
N HIS A 235 -17.57 -10.55 -9.48
CA HIS A 235 -17.32 -9.34 -10.26
C HIS A 235 -15.88 -9.29 -10.75
N LEU A 236 -15.69 -9.32 -12.08
CA LEU A 236 -14.39 -9.14 -12.70
C LEU A 236 -14.06 -7.67 -12.86
N ALA A 237 -12.80 -7.32 -12.57
CA ALA A 237 -12.23 -6.01 -12.86
C ALA A 237 -10.87 -6.14 -13.55
N TYR A 238 -10.67 -5.35 -14.62
CA TYR A 238 -9.38 -5.19 -15.29
C TYR A 238 -8.65 -4.00 -14.66
N LEU A 239 -7.43 -4.22 -14.21
CA LEU A 239 -6.61 -3.22 -13.53
C LEU A 239 -5.28 -3.07 -14.29
N PRO A 240 -5.25 -2.22 -15.34
CA PRO A 240 -4.06 -2.07 -16.17
C PRO A 240 -2.94 -1.32 -15.46
N ALA A 241 -1.72 -1.78 -15.71
CA ALA A 241 -0.48 -1.12 -15.36
C ALA A 241 0.53 -1.29 -16.50
N PRO A 242 1.66 -0.57 -16.52
CA PRO A 242 2.65 -0.73 -17.57
C PRO A 242 3.08 -2.19 -17.75
N ASN A 243 2.81 -2.77 -18.94
CA ASN A 243 3.09 -4.15 -19.33
C ASN A 243 2.39 -5.26 -18.51
N VAL A 244 1.43 -4.90 -17.68
CA VAL A 244 0.71 -5.82 -16.78
C VAL A 244 -0.78 -5.49 -16.82
N VAL A 245 -1.64 -6.50 -16.90
CA VAL A 245 -3.06 -6.36 -16.60
C VAL A 245 -3.38 -7.30 -15.45
N ARG A 246 -3.95 -6.75 -14.37
CA ARG A 246 -4.42 -7.58 -13.26
C ARG A 246 -5.90 -7.85 -13.44
N LEU A 247 -6.28 -9.12 -13.38
CA LEU A 247 -7.67 -9.57 -13.38
C LEU A 247 -8.09 -9.82 -11.93
N ARG A 248 -8.97 -8.99 -11.39
CA ARG A 248 -9.46 -9.16 -10.02
C ARG A 248 -10.89 -9.69 -10.02
N LEU A 249 -11.10 -10.88 -9.45
CA LEU A 249 -12.42 -11.36 -9.07
C LEU A 249 -12.73 -10.91 -7.64
N SER A 250 -13.96 -10.42 -7.46
CA SER A 250 -14.46 -9.92 -6.18
C SER A 250 -15.83 -10.52 -5.90
N ALA A 251 -16.03 -10.98 -4.66
CA ALA A 251 -17.33 -11.39 -4.14
C ALA A 251 -17.59 -10.71 -2.79
N TYR A 252 -18.83 -10.33 -2.56
CA TYR A 252 -19.25 -9.59 -1.38
C TYR A 252 -20.34 -10.36 -0.65
N ASP A 253 -20.31 -10.31 0.70
CA ASP A 253 -21.34 -10.95 1.54
C ASP A 253 -21.45 -12.47 1.34
N VAL A 254 -20.31 -13.15 1.34
CA VAL A 254 -20.15 -14.57 0.99
C VAL A 254 -19.54 -15.40 2.10
N ASP A 255 -19.55 -16.73 1.95
CA ASP A 255 -18.65 -17.61 2.70
C ASP A 255 -17.22 -17.48 2.17
N GLY A 256 -16.29 -17.08 3.05
CA GLY A 256 -14.95 -16.75 2.63
C GLY A 256 -14.18 -17.91 2.04
N GLU A 257 -14.15 -19.06 2.71
CA GLU A 257 -13.33 -20.22 2.29
C GLU A 257 -13.87 -20.91 1.03
N GLU A 258 -15.19 -21.03 0.91
CA GLU A 258 -15.82 -21.62 -0.27
C GLU A 258 -15.61 -20.75 -1.49
N THR A 259 -15.83 -19.44 -1.34
CA THR A 259 -15.66 -18.47 -2.43
C THR A 259 -14.20 -18.33 -2.87
N GLU A 260 -13.23 -18.40 -1.94
CA GLU A 260 -11.80 -18.38 -2.32
C GLU A 260 -11.43 -19.59 -3.18
N ARG A 261 -11.96 -20.77 -2.87
CA ARG A 261 -11.76 -21.98 -3.66
C ARG A 261 -12.39 -21.82 -5.05
N GLU A 262 -13.64 -21.38 -5.11
CA GLU A 262 -14.31 -21.16 -6.39
C GLU A 262 -13.58 -20.14 -7.28
N ILE A 263 -13.17 -19.00 -6.74
CA ILE A 263 -12.39 -18.01 -7.51
C ILE A 263 -11.07 -18.62 -8.01
N THR A 264 -10.43 -19.46 -7.21
CA THR A 264 -9.21 -20.15 -7.63
C THR A 264 -9.49 -21.08 -8.80
N ASP A 265 -10.53 -21.89 -8.72
CA ASP A 265 -10.93 -22.82 -9.78
C ASP A 265 -11.27 -22.04 -11.07
N ARG A 266 -11.99 -20.92 -10.96
CA ARG A 266 -12.26 -20.04 -12.10
C ARG A 266 -10.99 -19.48 -12.75
N PHE A 267 -10.03 -19.07 -11.96
CA PHE A 267 -8.75 -18.59 -12.50
C PHE A 267 -7.90 -19.71 -13.11
N GLU A 268 -8.01 -20.97 -12.62
CA GLU A 268 -7.34 -22.11 -13.25
C GLU A 268 -7.87 -22.37 -14.68
N GLU A 269 -9.14 -22.10 -14.96
CA GLU A 269 -9.71 -22.20 -16.31
C GLU A 269 -9.00 -21.26 -17.30
N LEU A 270 -8.48 -20.11 -16.84
CA LEU A 270 -7.77 -19.15 -17.69
C LEU A 270 -6.41 -19.64 -18.18
N TYR A 271 -5.79 -20.62 -17.52
CA TYR A 271 -4.52 -21.18 -18.00
C TYR A 271 -4.65 -21.82 -19.38
N ALA A 272 -5.81 -22.37 -19.72
CA ALA A 272 -6.06 -22.90 -21.05
C ALA A 272 -6.19 -21.83 -22.14
N LEU A 273 -6.60 -20.60 -21.76
CA LEU A 273 -6.88 -19.49 -22.69
C LEU A 273 -5.69 -18.52 -22.84
N ILE A 274 -5.00 -18.24 -21.74
CA ILE A 274 -3.97 -17.19 -21.66
C ILE A 274 -2.76 -17.62 -20.81
N GLY A 275 -2.52 -18.93 -20.60
CA GLY A 275 -1.49 -19.46 -19.69
C GLY A 275 -0.11 -18.85 -19.88
N ASP A 276 0.32 -18.64 -21.15
CA ASP A 276 1.61 -18.01 -21.48
C ASP A 276 1.73 -16.56 -20.97
N ASN A 277 0.59 -15.92 -20.68
CA ASN A 277 0.53 -14.55 -20.18
C ASN A 277 0.36 -14.47 -18.66
N ILE A 278 0.03 -15.57 -17.97
CA ILE A 278 -0.17 -15.60 -16.52
C ILE A 278 1.17 -15.60 -15.81
N VAL A 279 1.34 -14.67 -14.87
CA VAL A 279 2.53 -14.57 -14.01
C VAL A 279 2.28 -15.23 -12.65
N GLY A 280 1.05 -15.12 -12.12
CA GLY A 280 0.66 -15.64 -10.81
C GLY A 280 -0.42 -14.78 -10.16
N TYR A 281 -0.63 -14.96 -8.87
CA TYR A 281 -1.63 -14.22 -8.10
C TYR A 281 -1.05 -12.97 -7.42
N GLU A 282 -1.90 -11.98 -7.13
CA GLU A 282 -1.52 -10.82 -6.32
C GLU A 282 -1.15 -11.29 -4.89
N GLY A 283 -0.05 -10.77 -4.40
CA GLY A 283 0.61 -11.32 -3.20
C GLY A 283 1.84 -12.16 -3.55
N SER A 284 1.92 -12.65 -4.82
CA SER A 284 3.16 -13.19 -5.37
C SER A 284 3.69 -12.24 -6.45
N THR A 285 4.25 -11.10 -6.04
CA THR A 285 4.99 -10.26 -6.98
C THR A 285 6.16 -11.04 -7.55
N VAL A 286 6.65 -10.65 -8.74
CA VAL A 286 7.85 -11.29 -9.33
C VAL A 286 9.01 -11.24 -8.34
N GLU A 287 9.14 -10.13 -7.61
CA GLU A 287 10.13 -9.97 -6.56
C GLU A 287 9.95 -11.00 -5.43
N GLN A 288 8.70 -11.29 -5.05
CA GLN A 288 8.39 -12.27 -4.00
C GLN A 288 8.64 -13.70 -4.46
N GLN A 289 8.32 -14.03 -5.70
CA GLN A 289 8.66 -15.33 -6.29
C GLN A 289 10.19 -15.53 -6.35
N ILE A 290 10.94 -14.51 -6.76
CA ILE A 290 12.40 -14.53 -6.71
C ILE A 290 12.90 -14.72 -5.27
N HIS A 291 12.33 -14.03 -4.30
CA HIS A 291 12.62 -14.19 -2.87
C HIS A 291 12.48 -15.65 -2.43
N GLU A 292 11.37 -16.29 -2.77
CA GLU A 292 11.09 -17.69 -2.44
C GLU A 292 12.07 -18.65 -3.15
N MET A 293 12.30 -18.43 -4.45
CA MET A 293 13.21 -19.25 -5.27
C MET A 293 14.65 -19.15 -4.77
N LEU A 294 15.15 -17.95 -4.48
CA LEU A 294 16.52 -17.76 -3.98
C LEU A 294 16.68 -18.31 -2.55
N THR A 295 15.69 -18.06 -1.68
CA THR A 295 15.73 -18.55 -0.28
C THR A 295 15.69 -20.07 -0.23
N SER A 296 14.83 -20.72 -1.01
CA SER A 296 14.73 -22.18 -1.04
C SER A 296 16.00 -22.86 -1.58
N ARG A 297 16.69 -22.19 -2.50
CA ARG A 297 17.96 -22.67 -3.10
C ARG A 297 19.20 -22.31 -2.25
N GLY A 298 19.06 -21.48 -1.22
CA GLY A 298 20.19 -20.89 -0.49
C GLY A 298 21.09 -20.04 -1.39
N ALA A 299 20.53 -19.49 -2.49
CA ALA A 299 21.26 -18.71 -3.48
C ALA A 299 21.19 -17.21 -3.17
N THR A 300 22.19 -16.47 -3.63
CA THR A 300 22.39 -15.05 -3.28
C THR A 300 22.32 -14.11 -4.48
N LEU A 301 21.92 -12.85 -4.24
CA LEU A 301 21.67 -11.82 -5.26
C LEU A 301 22.40 -10.52 -4.90
N ALA A 302 22.94 -9.86 -5.93
CA ALA A 302 23.37 -8.46 -5.89
C ALA A 302 22.77 -7.64 -7.03
N THR A 303 22.79 -6.31 -6.91
CA THR A 303 22.42 -5.39 -8.00
C THR A 303 23.52 -4.39 -8.30
N ALA A 304 23.67 -4.02 -9.59
CA ALA A 304 24.50 -2.93 -10.08
C ALA A 304 23.65 -1.95 -10.90
N GLU A 305 23.35 -0.82 -10.33
CA GLU A 305 22.38 0.12 -10.89
C GLU A 305 23.06 1.42 -11.31
N SER A 306 22.72 1.88 -12.52
CA SER A 306 23.10 3.21 -12.98
C SER A 306 21.84 4.08 -13.12
N CYS A 307 21.14 4.01 -14.26
CA CYS A 307 19.95 4.85 -14.50
C CYS A 307 18.76 4.55 -13.58
N THR A 308 18.67 3.38 -12.98
CA THR A 308 17.60 2.99 -12.04
C THR A 308 17.87 3.45 -10.60
N GLY A 309 19.09 3.85 -10.28
CA GLY A 309 19.43 4.60 -9.08
C GLY A 309 19.17 3.92 -7.72
N GLY A 310 19.12 2.59 -7.66
CA GLY A 310 18.83 1.82 -6.44
C GLY A 310 17.38 1.31 -6.37
N THR A 311 16.57 1.55 -7.39
CA THR A 311 15.16 1.14 -7.42
C THR A 311 15.01 -0.38 -7.34
N ILE A 312 15.87 -1.16 -8.00
CA ILE A 312 15.84 -2.63 -7.96
C ILE A 312 16.21 -3.12 -6.56
N ALA A 313 17.29 -2.59 -6.00
CA ALA A 313 17.72 -2.91 -4.64
C ALA A 313 16.63 -2.60 -3.61
N SER A 314 15.99 -1.44 -3.73
CA SER A 314 14.88 -1.02 -2.85
C SER A 314 13.69 -1.99 -2.89
N LYS A 315 13.34 -2.52 -4.07
CA LYS A 315 12.24 -3.48 -4.22
C LYS A 315 12.53 -4.80 -3.49
N PHE A 316 13.74 -5.32 -3.55
CA PHE A 316 14.12 -6.52 -2.83
C PHE A 316 14.25 -6.29 -1.32
N THR A 317 14.86 -5.18 -0.90
CA THR A 317 15.07 -4.87 0.52
C THR A 317 13.80 -4.47 1.25
N ALA A 318 12.73 -4.11 0.55
CA ALA A 318 11.41 -3.87 1.13
C ALA A 318 10.75 -5.14 1.69
N MET A 319 11.24 -6.33 1.30
CA MET A 319 10.68 -7.60 1.76
C MET A 319 11.35 -8.06 3.06
N ALA A 320 10.53 -8.47 4.04
CA ALA A 320 11.04 -9.06 5.27
C ALA A 320 11.83 -10.35 4.98
N GLY A 321 13.01 -10.48 5.56
CA GLY A 321 13.89 -11.64 5.32
C GLY A 321 14.80 -11.53 4.09
N ALA A 322 14.83 -10.39 3.40
CA ALA A 322 15.70 -10.15 2.24
C ALA A 322 17.19 -10.42 2.52
N SER A 323 17.64 -10.23 3.75
CA SER A 323 19.04 -10.50 4.17
C SER A 323 19.48 -11.96 4.02
N ARG A 324 18.57 -12.90 3.76
CA ARG A 324 18.90 -14.30 3.51
C ARG A 324 19.52 -14.51 2.13
N TYR A 325 19.24 -13.64 1.18
CA TYR A 325 19.67 -13.80 -0.22
C TYR A 325 20.23 -12.52 -0.84
N PHE A 326 19.86 -11.33 -0.38
CA PHE A 326 20.29 -10.06 -0.95
C PHE A 326 21.52 -9.52 -0.21
N ASN A 327 22.69 -9.58 -0.87
CA ASN A 327 23.96 -9.22 -0.23
C ASN A 327 24.32 -7.74 -0.43
N ALA A 328 24.10 -7.20 -1.64
CA ALA A 328 24.51 -5.83 -1.95
C ALA A 328 23.70 -5.20 -3.09
N GLY A 329 23.44 -3.89 -2.95
CA GLY A 329 22.97 -3.02 -4.03
C GLY A 329 24.01 -1.94 -4.29
N ILE A 330 24.59 -1.91 -5.49
CA ILE A 330 25.66 -1.00 -5.89
C ILE A 330 25.11 0.02 -6.88
N VAL A 331 25.07 1.29 -6.51
CA VAL A 331 24.71 2.38 -7.41
C VAL A 331 25.99 2.96 -8.02
N SER A 332 26.34 2.51 -9.22
CA SER A 332 27.53 2.92 -9.97
C SER A 332 27.15 3.96 -11.05
N TYR A 333 26.95 5.23 -10.61
CA TYR A 333 26.37 6.25 -11.49
C TYR A 333 27.38 6.87 -12.46
N SER A 334 28.65 7.04 -12.06
CA SER A 334 29.73 7.53 -12.94
C SER A 334 30.48 6.38 -13.62
N ASN A 335 31.31 6.70 -14.62
CA ASN A 335 32.20 5.74 -15.27
C ASN A 335 33.29 5.24 -14.33
N GLU A 336 33.81 6.15 -13.50
CA GLU A 336 34.79 5.83 -12.46
C GLU A 336 34.21 4.81 -11.47
N ALA A 337 32.98 5.03 -10.97
CA ALA A 337 32.35 4.08 -10.08
C ALA A 337 32.09 2.71 -10.74
N LYS A 338 31.76 2.68 -12.03
CA LYS A 338 31.65 1.42 -12.80
C LYS A 338 32.99 0.69 -12.85
N HIS A 339 34.08 1.44 -13.10
CA HIS A 339 35.42 0.88 -13.17
C HIS A 339 35.91 0.45 -11.79
N ASP A 340 35.91 1.36 -10.82
CA ASP A 340 36.59 1.15 -9.53
C ASP A 340 35.89 0.11 -8.63
N ILE A 341 34.54 0.07 -8.68
CA ILE A 341 33.75 -0.80 -7.79
C ILE A 341 33.40 -2.13 -8.49
N LEU A 342 33.01 -2.05 -9.77
CA LEU A 342 32.51 -3.22 -10.49
C LEU A 342 33.56 -3.86 -11.42
N GLY A 343 34.69 -3.17 -11.64
CA GLY A 343 35.74 -3.64 -12.53
C GLY A 343 35.38 -3.58 -14.01
N VAL A 344 34.45 -2.67 -14.40
CA VAL A 344 34.13 -2.41 -15.81
C VAL A 344 35.39 -1.86 -16.48
N SER A 345 35.75 -2.42 -17.63
CA SER A 345 36.99 -2.03 -18.31
C SER A 345 36.89 -0.63 -18.92
N TRP A 346 37.96 0.17 -18.82
CA TRP A 346 38.05 1.44 -19.54
C TRP A 346 37.99 1.25 -21.09
N GLU A 347 38.41 0.09 -21.59
CA GLU A 347 38.27 -0.25 -22.97
C GLU A 347 36.79 -0.29 -23.40
N SER A 348 35.94 -0.99 -22.64
CA SER A 348 34.49 -1.07 -22.92
C SER A 348 33.82 0.28 -22.78
N LEU A 349 34.17 1.06 -21.75
CA LEU A 349 33.62 2.40 -21.50
C LEU A 349 33.97 3.38 -22.65
N ASN A 350 35.21 3.37 -23.11
CA ASN A 350 35.68 4.29 -24.15
C ASN A 350 35.21 3.86 -25.55
N ARG A 351 35.15 2.57 -25.85
CA ARG A 351 34.82 2.04 -27.18
C ARG A 351 33.30 2.01 -27.42
N TYR A 352 32.52 1.61 -26.43
CA TYR A 352 31.08 1.38 -26.59
C TYR A 352 30.21 2.38 -25.81
N GLY A 353 30.81 3.14 -24.90
CA GLY A 353 30.13 4.05 -24.00
C GLY A 353 29.44 3.31 -22.84
N ALA A 354 29.10 4.05 -21.79
CA ALA A 354 28.49 3.50 -20.57
C ALA A 354 27.16 2.77 -20.85
N VAL A 355 26.39 3.22 -21.85
CA VAL A 355 25.12 2.61 -22.26
C VAL A 355 25.36 1.65 -23.41
N SER A 356 25.77 0.44 -23.09
CA SER A 356 26.09 -0.61 -24.07
C SER A 356 25.93 -2.00 -23.45
N GLU A 357 25.83 -3.01 -24.34
CA GLU A 357 25.77 -4.42 -23.92
C GLU A 357 27.01 -4.84 -23.13
N ALA A 358 28.19 -4.49 -23.64
CA ALA A 358 29.45 -4.85 -23.01
C ALA A 358 29.53 -4.33 -21.57
N VAL A 359 29.20 -3.05 -21.36
CA VAL A 359 29.21 -2.43 -20.04
C VAL A 359 28.16 -3.03 -19.12
N ALA A 360 26.93 -3.31 -19.61
CA ALA A 360 25.90 -3.94 -18.81
C ALA A 360 26.30 -5.34 -18.32
N ARG A 361 26.93 -6.16 -19.20
CA ARG A 361 27.46 -7.48 -18.83
C ARG A 361 28.57 -7.37 -17.79
N GLU A 362 29.55 -6.51 -18.03
CA GLU A 362 30.65 -6.30 -17.11
C GLU A 362 30.16 -5.78 -15.74
N MET A 363 29.13 -4.91 -15.71
CA MET A 363 28.51 -4.46 -14.46
C MET A 363 27.86 -5.61 -13.69
N ALA A 364 27.10 -6.48 -14.36
CA ALA A 364 26.45 -7.61 -13.71
C ALA A 364 27.48 -8.61 -13.15
N GLU A 365 28.48 -8.96 -13.94
CA GLU A 365 29.57 -9.84 -13.52
C GLU A 365 30.40 -9.21 -12.40
N GLY A 366 30.64 -7.90 -12.48
CA GLY A 366 31.34 -7.12 -11.48
C GLY A 366 30.60 -7.11 -10.14
N ALA A 367 29.29 -6.89 -10.15
CA ALA A 367 28.47 -6.94 -8.94
C ALA A 367 28.49 -8.33 -8.31
N ARG A 368 28.35 -9.36 -9.13
CA ARG A 368 28.42 -10.75 -8.66
C ARG A 368 29.74 -11.06 -7.97
N ARG A 369 30.86 -10.62 -8.55
CA ARG A 369 32.20 -10.80 -7.96
C ARG A 369 32.37 -9.98 -6.68
N ALA A 370 32.02 -8.68 -6.73
CA ALA A 370 32.22 -7.76 -5.60
C ALA A 370 31.39 -8.14 -4.37
N ALA A 371 30.17 -8.65 -4.57
CA ALA A 371 29.25 -9.04 -3.50
C ALA A 371 29.34 -10.53 -3.15
N HIS A 372 30.15 -11.33 -3.85
CA HIS A 372 30.25 -12.79 -3.68
C HIS A 372 28.88 -13.48 -3.75
N THR A 373 28.10 -13.17 -4.81
CA THR A 373 26.75 -13.71 -5.00
C THR A 373 26.67 -14.68 -6.17
N ASP A 374 25.61 -15.51 -6.17
CA ASP A 374 25.33 -16.44 -7.26
C ASP A 374 24.74 -15.73 -8.48
N TYR A 375 23.90 -14.72 -8.22
CA TYR A 375 23.23 -13.94 -9.24
C TYR A 375 23.50 -12.45 -9.07
N ALA A 376 23.47 -11.72 -10.19
CA ALA A 376 23.45 -10.27 -10.14
C ALA A 376 22.61 -9.69 -11.28
N ILE A 377 21.91 -8.57 -10.99
CA ILE A 377 21.18 -7.76 -11.98
C ILE A 377 21.97 -6.48 -12.22
N ALA A 378 22.13 -6.05 -13.48
CA ALA A 378 22.67 -4.75 -13.80
C ALA A 378 21.80 -3.95 -14.74
N THR A 379 21.82 -2.62 -14.60
CA THR A 379 21.14 -1.66 -15.47
C THR A 379 22.04 -0.49 -15.80
N THR A 380 22.12 -0.14 -17.09
CA THR A 380 22.75 1.09 -17.57
C THR A 380 21.95 1.69 -18.72
N GLY A 381 21.67 3.00 -18.69
CA GLY A 381 20.76 3.59 -19.68
C GLY A 381 20.65 5.10 -19.58
N ILE A 382 19.85 5.65 -20.50
CA ILE A 382 19.56 7.08 -20.63
C ILE A 382 18.14 7.33 -20.17
N ALA A 383 17.98 7.77 -18.91
CA ALA A 383 16.68 8.04 -18.32
C ALA A 383 16.11 9.42 -18.68
N GLY A 384 16.90 10.29 -19.30
CA GLY A 384 16.45 11.63 -19.70
C GLY A 384 16.34 12.64 -18.54
N PRO A 385 15.83 13.87 -18.82
CA PRO A 385 15.39 14.35 -20.14
C PRO A 385 16.50 14.60 -21.15
N GLY A 386 17.75 14.74 -20.71
CA GLY A 386 18.94 14.92 -21.56
C GLY A 386 19.76 13.65 -21.72
N GLY A 387 20.90 13.76 -22.45
CA GLY A 387 21.89 12.68 -22.60
C GLY A 387 21.59 11.67 -23.71
N GLY A 388 20.49 11.82 -24.45
CA GLY A 388 20.20 11.01 -25.63
C GLY A 388 20.93 11.49 -26.89
N SER A 389 21.19 10.58 -27.81
CA SER A 389 21.65 10.83 -29.17
C SER A 389 20.72 10.16 -30.18
N GLU A 390 20.94 10.39 -31.47
CA GLU A 390 20.16 9.73 -32.52
C GLU A 390 20.33 8.21 -32.49
N GLU A 391 21.53 7.73 -32.19
CA GLU A 391 21.85 6.29 -32.09
C GLU A 391 21.35 5.68 -30.74
N LYS A 392 21.35 6.46 -29.68
CA LYS A 392 20.93 6.04 -28.34
C LYS A 392 19.98 7.08 -27.75
N PRO A 393 18.71 7.07 -28.19
CA PRO A 393 17.72 8.05 -27.69
C PRO A 393 17.42 7.87 -26.21
N VAL A 394 16.81 8.89 -25.59
CA VAL A 394 16.22 8.80 -24.25
C VAL A 394 15.31 7.58 -24.20
N GLY A 395 15.40 6.81 -23.14
CA GLY A 395 14.68 5.53 -22.97
C GLY A 395 15.52 4.30 -23.32
N THR A 396 16.68 4.46 -23.97
CA THR A 396 17.60 3.33 -24.22
C THR A 396 18.18 2.82 -22.91
N VAL A 397 17.83 1.59 -22.53
CA VAL A 397 18.37 0.94 -21.33
C VAL A 397 18.85 -0.47 -21.67
N TRP A 398 20.08 -0.75 -21.32
CA TRP A 398 20.65 -2.09 -21.27
C TRP A 398 20.48 -2.69 -19.88
N MET A 399 19.99 -3.89 -19.82
CA MET A 399 19.82 -4.70 -18.62
C MET A 399 20.58 -5.99 -18.78
N ALA A 400 21.23 -6.44 -17.73
CA ALA A 400 21.95 -7.70 -17.73
C ALA A 400 21.69 -8.50 -16.45
N VAL A 401 21.70 -9.83 -16.58
CA VAL A 401 21.65 -10.78 -15.48
C VAL A 401 22.85 -11.72 -15.60
N ALA A 402 23.67 -11.72 -14.57
CA ALA A 402 24.76 -12.69 -14.40
C ALA A 402 24.30 -13.84 -13.53
N THR A 403 24.47 -15.06 -14.00
CA THR A 403 24.18 -16.32 -13.30
C THR A 403 25.48 -17.09 -13.07
N PRO A 404 25.51 -18.18 -12.32
CA PRO A 404 26.68 -19.05 -12.21
C PRO A 404 27.17 -19.62 -13.55
N LYS A 405 26.28 -19.72 -14.55
CA LYS A 405 26.55 -20.38 -15.84
C LYS A 405 26.78 -19.41 -16.99
N ARG A 406 26.12 -18.27 -16.98
CA ARG A 406 26.16 -17.31 -18.09
C ARG A 406 25.74 -15.90 -17.68
N THR A 407 26.09 -14.94 -18.50
CA THR A 407 25.56 -13.58 -18.41
C THR A 407 24.72 -13.27 -19.64
N ILE A 408 23.49 -12.86 -19.45
CA ILE A 408 22.60 -12.39 -20.52
C ILE A 408 22.45 -10.88 -20.45
N ALA A 409 22.24 -10.24 -21.59
CA ALA A 409 21.95 -8.80 -21.65
C ALA A 409 20.91 -8.53 -22.73
N VAL A 410 20.01 -7.58 -22.45
CA VAL A 410 18.95 -7.16 -23.37
C VAL A 410 18.83 -5.64 -23.34
N MET A 411 18.66 -5.04 -24.52
CA MET A 411 18.34 -3.62 -24.64
C MET A 411 16.84 -3.45 -24.87
N ARG A 412 16.25 -2.48 -24.15
CA ARG A 412 14.88 -2.04 -24.42
C ARG A 412 14.79 -0.52 -24.43
N ASN A 413 13.87 -0.01 -25.26
CA ASN A 413 13.41 1.37 -25.09
C ASN A 413 12.30 1.38 -24.03
N SER A 414 12.57 2.05 -22.91
CA SER A 414 11.68 2.06 -21.75
C SER A 414 10.74 3.27 -21.69
N GLY A 415 10.68 4.08 -22.77
CA GLY A 415 9.80 5.25 -22.86
C GLY A 415 10.54 6.58 -22.94
N THR A 416 9.86 7.68 -22.66
CA THR A 416 10.38 9.05 -22.80
C THR A 416 10.38 9.84 -21.47
N ASP A 417 9.56 9.45 -20.52
CA ASP A 417 9.54 10.05 -19.19
C ASP A 417 10.50 9.35 -18.24
N ARG A 418 11.29 10.13 -17.48
CA ARG A 418 12.32 9.62 -16.58
C ARG A 418 11.79 8.63 -15.54
N SER A 419 10.67 8.94 -14.91
CA SER A 419 10.09 8.09 -13.86
C SER A 419 9.58 6.78 -14.45
N GLN A 420 8.95 6.82 -15.62
CA GLN A 420 8.49 5.64 -16.33
C GLN A 420 9.68 4.78 -16.82
N ILE A 421 10.75 5.40 -17.33
CA ILE A 421 11.95 4.69 -17.77
C ILE A 421 12.57 3.92 -16.61
N ILE A 422 12.75 4.58 -15.45
CA ILE A 422 13.29 3.95 -14.24
C ILE A 422 12.40 2.78 -13.81
N SER A 423 11.09 3.00 -13.71
CA SER A 423 10.13 1.98 -13.29
C SER A 423 10.12 0.76 -14.24
N ARG A 424 10.03 1.00 -15.55
CA ARG A 424 9.98 -0.08 -16.56
C ARG A 424 11.29 -0.85 -16.67
N ALA A 425 12.43 -0.14 -16.67
CA ALA A 425 13.73 -0.78 -16.73
C ALA A 425 13.99 -1.66 -15.50
N SER A 426 13.59 -1.19 -14.31
CA SER A 426 13.67 -1.97 -13.08
C SER A 426 12.81 -3.23 -13.15
N ALA A 427 11.56 -3.10 -13.61
CA ALA A 427 10.65 -4.24 -13.76
C ALA A 427 11.22 -5.27 -14.76
N TYR A 428 11.63 -4.84 -15.94
CA TYR A 428 12.20 -5.75 -16.95
C TYR A 428 13.48 -6.45 -16.49
N ALA A 429 14.35 -5.76 -15.73
CA ALA A 429 15.57 -6.37 -15.22
C ALA A 429 15.28 -7.44 -14.16
N ILE A 430 14.31 -7.21 -13.30
CA ILE A 430 13.82 -8.19 -12.31
C ILE A 430 13.18 -9.40 -13.01
N GLU A 431 12.36 -9.14 -14.02
CA GLU A 431 11.75 -10.20 -14.87
C GLU A 431 12.80 -11.08 -15.55
N MET A 432 13.89 -10.51 -16.05
CA MET A 432 14.97 -11.29 -16.66
C MET A 432 15.59 -12.27 -15.65
N LEU A 433 15.77 -11.86 -14.39
CA LEU A 433 16.25 -12.77 -13.35
C LEU A 433 15.24 -13.88 -13.07
N TYR A 434 13.95 -13.53 -12.96
CA TYR A 434 12.89 -14.51 -12.74
C TYR A 434 12.88 -15.60 -13.81
N GLU A 435 12.93 -15.20 -15.09
CA GLU A 435 12.94 -16.15 -16.21
C GLU A 435 14.20 -17.04 -16.19
N GLU A 436 15.38 -16.50 -15.84
CA GLU A 436 16.58 -17.33 -15.69
C GLU A 436 16.45 -18.35 -14.57
N LEU A 437 15.89 -17.94 -13.42
CA LEU A 437 15.65 -18.84 -12.29
C LEU A 437 14.64 -19.94 -12.66
N LYS A 438 13.56 -19.60 -13.33
CA LYS A 438 12.51 -20.55 -13.78
C LYS A 438 13.07 -21.56 -14.80
N ASN A 439 13.85 -21.08 -15.77
CA ASN A 439 14.49 -21.94 -16.77
C ASN A 439 15.50 -22.93 -16.16
N GLU A 440 16.12 -22.59 -15.03
CA GLU A 440 17.02 -23.49 -14.34
C GLU A 440 16.26 -24.61 -13.58
N GLU A 441 15.05 -24.36 -13.10
CA GLU A 441 14.19 -25.36 -12.50
C GLU A 441 13.75 -26.41 -13.53
N THR A 442 13.26 -25.94 -14.70
CA THR A 442 12.74 -26.81 -15.75
C THR A 442 13.82 -27.75 -16.33
N LYS A 443 15.11 -27.38 -16.22
CA LYS A 443 16.22 -28.21 -16.73
C LYS A 443 16.77 -29.21 -15.71
N ASN A 444 16.33 -29.10 -14.45
CA ASN A 444 16.76 -30.00 -13.36
C ASN A 444 15.69 -31.06 -13.03
N ILE A 445 14.57 -31.07 -13.74
CA ILE A 445 13.53 -32.08 -13.77
C ILE A 445 13.72 -32.96 -15.03
#